data_35540a208d673eaa8649bb6b07138e39
#
_entry.id   35540a208d673eaa8649bb6b07138e39
#
_cell.length_a   1.000
_cell.length_b   1.000
_cell.length_c   1.000
_cell.angle_alpha   90.00
_cell.angle_beta   90.00
_cell.angle_gamma   90.00
#
_symmetry.space_group_name_H-M   'P 1'
#
loop_
_entity.id
_entity.type
_entity.pdbx_description
1 polymer ?
#
loop_
_entity_poly.entity_id
_entity_poly.type
_entity_poly.pdbx_seq_one_letter_code
_entity_poly.pdbx_strand_id
1 'polypeptide(L)'
;MFLWVDDPGGNVDHIAEHGLTPEEVESAFEDIETETTSRSTGRLAIFGRTFNGDTIFVVYDLETDTEGDEFVYVRTAYITED
;
A
#
# COMPACT_ATOMS: atom_id res chain seq x y z
N MET A 1 10.62 5.29 0.20
CA MET A 1 10.37 5.16 1.66
C MET A 1 8.87 5.06 1.92
N PHE A 2 8.48 4.28 2.91
CA PHE A 2 7.08 4.12 3.31
C PHE A 2 6.86 4.75 4.67
N LEU A 3 5.71 5.41 4.84
CA LEU A 3 5.31 5.93 6.15
C LEU A 3 4.25 5.01 6.75
N TRP A 4 4.59 4.39 7.88
CA TRP A 4 3.68 3.51 8.61
C TRP A 4 3.34 4.14 9.95
N VAL A 5 2.04 4.24 10.23
CA VAL A 5 1.54 4.82 11.48
C VAL A 5 0.96 3.70 12.33
N ASP A 6 1.59 3.45 13.48
CA ASP A 6 1.21 2.38 14.40
C ASP A 6 0.09 2.78 15.36
N ASP A 7 -0.24 4.05 15.43
CA ASP A 7 -1.27 4.54 16.34
C ASP A 7 -2.64 3.96 15.98
N PRO A 8 -3.54 3.82 16.95
CA PRO A 8 -4.90 3.35 16.67
C PRO A 8 -5.54 4.16 15.54
N GLY A 9 -6.08 3.44 14.56
CA GLY A 9 -6.67 4.07 13.38
C GLY A 9 -5.68 4.47 12.31
N GLY A 10 -4.37 4.21 12.51
CA GLY A 10 -3.36 4.47 11.50
C GLY A 10 -3.38 3.44 10.38
N ASN A 11 -2.51 3.63 9.40
CA ASN A 11 -2.54 2.74 8.23
C ASN A 11 -2.07 1.31 8.55
N VAL A 12 -1.25 1.10 9.59
CA VAL A 12 -0.88 -0.24 10.02
C VAL A 12 -2.12 -1.02 10.44
N ASP A 13 -2.96 -0.40 11.29
CA ASP A 13 -4.23 -1.01 11.71
C ASP A 13 -5.14 -1.26 10.53
N HIS A 14 -5.18 -0.30 9.61
CA HIS A 14 -6.08 -0.36 8.47
C HIS A 14 -5.79 -1.57 7.57
N ILE A 15 -4.52 -1.79 7.25
CA ILE A 15 -4.16 -2.94 6.41
C ILE A 15 -4.28 -4.26 7.19
N ALA A 16 -4.09 -4.20 8.52
CA ALA A 16 -4.22 -5.39 9.36
C ALA A 16 -5.64 -5.94 9.34
N GLU A 17 -6.63 -5.07 9.17
CA GLU A 17 -8.03 -5.49 9.06
C GLU A 17 -8.26 -6.37 7.83
N HIS A 18 -7.37 -6.26 6.84
CA HIS A 18 -7.42 -7.08 5.64
C HIS A 18 -6.39 -8.20 5.65
N GLY A 19 -5.77 -8.44 6.80
CA GLY A 19 -4.82 -9.53 6.98
C GLY A 19 -3.43 -9.26 6.45
N LEU A 20 -3.05 -8.00 6.29
CA LEU A 20 -1.76 -7.63 5.73
C LEU A 20 -0.85 -6.95 6.74
N THR A 21 0.45 -7.09 6.53
CA THR A 21 1.49 -6.43 7.33
C THR A 21 2.22 -5.40 6.46
N PRO A 22 2.89 -4.41 7.06
CA PRO A 22 3.71 -3.47 6.30
C PRO A 22 4.73 -4.16 5.40
N GLU A 23 5.38 -5.23 5.89
CA GLU A 23 6.38 -5.96 5.12
C GLU A 23 5.78 -6.58 3.86
N GLU A 24 4.57 -7.12 3.97
CA GLU A 24 3.90 -7.70 2.81
C GLU A 24 3.56 -6.65 1.78
N VAL A 25 3.06 -5.50 2.22
CA VAL A 25 2.72 -4.41 1.32
C VAL A 25 3.98 -3.87 0.63
N GLU A 26 5.05 -3.67 1.40
CA GLU A 26 6.31 -3.19 0.81
C GLU A 26 6.84 -4.17 -0.22
N SER A 27 6.73 -5.49 0.04
CA SER A 27 7.18 -6.49 -0.93
C SER A 27 6.40 -6.42 -2.24
N ALA A 28 5.12 -6.06 -2.18
CA ALA A 28 4.31 -5.92 -3.39
C ALA A 28 4.80 -4.77 -4.27
N PHE A 29 5.36 -3.72 -3.67
CA PHE A 29 5.92 -2.61 -4.44
C PHE A 29 7.22 -3.01 -5.14
N GLU A 30 7.86 -4.10 -4.73
CA GLU A 30 9.04 -4.62 -5.39
C GLU A 30 8.68 -5.57 -6.54
N ASP A 31 7.41 -5.95 -6.64
CA ASP A 31 6.94 -6.85 -7.69
C ASP A 31 5.57 -6.37 -8.19
N ILE A 32 5.58 -5.18 -8.79
CA ILE A 32 4.38 -4.55 -9.30
C ILE A 32 3.97 -5.21 -10.60
N GLU A 33 2.73 -5.69 -10.65
CA GLU A 33 2.17 -6.28 -11.88
C GLU A 33 1.48 -5.23 -12.73
N THR A 34 0.78 -4.30 -12.10
CA THR A 34 0.02 -3.27 -12.83
C THR A 34 -0.06 -2.01 -11.98
N GLU A 35 0.15 -0.86 -12.62
CA GLU A 35 -0.09 0.45 -11.99
C GLU A 35 -1.41 0.98 -12.51
N THR A 36 -2.22 1.54 -11.62
CA THR A 36 -3.55 2.01 -11.96
C THR A 36 -3.99 3.11 -10.99
N THR A 37 -5.27 3.41 -10.97
CA THR A 37 -5.86 4.35 -10.01
C THR A 37 -7.08 3.70 -9.38
N SER A 38 -7.39 4.13 -8.16
CA SER A 38 -8.60 3.69 -7.48
C SER A 38 -9.80 4.35 -8.12
N ARG A 39 -10.81 3.55 -8.48
CA ARG A 39 -12.03 4.07 -9.11
C ARG A 39 -12.83 4.96 -8.18
N SER A 40 -12.80 4.66 -6.89
CA SER A 40 -13.63 5.40 -5.93
C SER A 40 -13.00 6.72 -5.51
N THR A 41 -11.67 6.84 -5.53
CA THR A 41 -10.98 8.01 -5.00
C THR A 41 -10.10 8.72 -6.01
N GLY A 42 -9.74 8.06 -7.11
CA GLY A 42 -8.79 8.58 -8.08
C GLY A 42 -7.35 8.56 -7.61
N ARG A 43 -7.09 8.00 -6.43
CA ARG A 43 -5.72 7.88 -5.90
C ARG A 43 -4.93 6.85 -6.68
N LEU A 44 -3.61 6.97 -6.58
CA LEU A 44 -2.70 6.01 -7.18
C LEU A 44 -2.93 4.63 -6.57
N ALA A 45 -2.78 3.61 -7.39
CA ALA A 45 -2.95 2.23 -6.92
C ALA A 45 -2.07 1.29 -7.72
N ILE A 46 -1.73 0.17 -7.10
CA ILE A 46 -1.00 -0.90 -7.79
C ILE A 46 -1.64 -2.24 -7.48
N PHE A 47 -1.46 -3.18 -8.43
CA PHE A 47 -1.55 -4.60 -8.13
C PHE A 47 -0.12 -5.10 -8.05
N GLY A 48 0.24 -5.72 -6.96
CA GLY A 48 1.57 -6.25 -6.77
C GLY A 48 1.54 -7.58 -6.06
N ARG A 49 2.62 -8.35 -6.20
CA ARG A 49 2.70 -9.67 -5.60
C ARG A 49 3.56 -9.63 -4.35
N THR A 50 3.03 -10.14 -3.25
CA THR A 50 3.78 -10.21 -1.99
C THR A 50 4.76 -11.36 -2.00
N PHE A 51 5.70 -11.37 -1.04
CA PHE A 51 6.65 -12.48 -0.88
C PHE A 51 5.94 -13.80 -0.57
N ASN A 52 4.68 -13.75 -0.14
CA ASN A 52 3.87 -14.95 0.09
C ASN A 52 3.22 -15.48 -1.17
N GLY A 53 3.36 -14.78 -2.29
CA GLY A 53 2.74 -15.19 -3.55
C GLY A 53 1.34 -14.66 -3.78
N ASP A 54 0.81 -13.87 -2.84
CA ASP A 54 -0.52 -13.28 -2.99
C ASP A 54 -0.46 -12.01 -3.82
N THR A 55 -1.43 -11.81 -4.68
CA THR A 55 -1.59 -10.53 -5.37
C THR A 55 -2.47 -9.64 -4.51
N ILE A 56 -2.00 -8.43 -4.25
CA ILE A 56 -2.75 -7.47 -3.46
C ILE A 56 -2.97 -6.18 -4.25
N PHE A 57 -4.04 -5.48 -3.90
CA PHE A 57 -4.35 -4.17 -4.45
C PHE A 57 -4.04 -3.14 -3.36
N VAL A 58 -3.21 -2.15 -3.70
CA VAL A 58 -2.76 -1.14 -2.74
C VAL A 58 -3.13 0.24 -3.26
N VAL A 59 -3.84 1.00 -2.45
CA VAL A 59 -4.16 2.41 -2.73
C VAL A 59 -3.25 3.26 -1.86
N TYR A 60 -2.57 4.23 -2.47
CA TYR A 60 -1.56 5.01 -1.75
C TYR A 60 -1.49 6.43 -2.28
N ASP A 61 -0.84 7.29 -1.50
CA ASP A 61 -0.48 8.65 -1.89
C ASP A 61 1.03 8.77 -1.92
N LEU A 62 1.54 9.56 -2.85
CA LEU A 62 2.94 9.97 -2.84
C LEU A 62 2.98 11.35 -2.18
N GLU A 63 3.77 11.47 -1.13
CA GLU A 63 3.90 12.70 -0.36
C GLU A 63 5.35 13.13 -0.37
N THR A 64 5.58 14.42 -0.17
CA THR A 64 6.93 14.97 -0.09
C THR A 64 7.07 15.64 1.28
N ASP A 65 8.15 15.33 1.99
CA ASP A 65 8.40 15.95 3.28
C ASP A 65 9.02 17.34 3.12
N THR A 66 9.33 17.99 4.25
CA THR A 66 9.87 19.35 4.23
C THR A 66 11.27 19.42 3.65
N GLU A 67 11.96 18.30 3.53
CA GLU A 67 13.30 18.24 2.96
C GLU A 67 13.30 17.85 1.48
N GLY A 68 12.11 17.60 0.93
CA GLY A 68 11.97 17.24 -0.47
C GLY A 68 12.05 15.75 -0.75
N ASP A 69 12.09 14.92 0.29
CA ASP A 69 12.12 13.46 0.12
C ASP A 69 10.71 12.93 -0.06
N GLU A 70 10.54 12.05 -1.04
CA GLU A 70 9.25 11.44 -1.30
C GLU A 70 9.06 10.21 -0.40
N PHE A 71 7.80 10.01 0.01
CA PHE A 71 7.44 8.79 0.71
C PHE A 71 6.06 8.32 0.27
N VAL A 72 5.82 7.02 0.48
CA VAL A 72 4.54 6.39 0.14
C VAL A 72 3.71 6.29 1.41
N TYR A 73 2.50 6.85 1.36
CA TYR A 73 1.54 6.69 2.44
C TYR A 73 0.43 5.77 1.95
N VAL A 74 0.42 4.54 2.47
CA VAL A 74 -0.57 3.55 2.08
C VAL A 74 -1.90 3.88 2.74
N ARG A 75 -2.96 4.02 1.92
CA ARG A 75 -4.31 4.30 2.42
C ARG A 75 -5.03 3.02 2.78
N THR A 76 -4.96 2.05 1.90
CA THR A 76 -5.55 0.73 2.15
C THR A 76 -4.86 -0.31 1.27
N ALA A 77 -4.97 -1.56 1.67
CA ALA A 77 -4.48 -2.67 0.87
C ALA A 77 -5.27 -3.91 1.23
N TYR A 78 -5.54 -4.74 0.23
CA TYR A 78 -6.27 -5.98 0.47
C TYR A 78 -5.86 -7.03 -0.57
N ILE A 79 -6.06 -8.29 -0.19
CA ILE A 79 -5.73 -9.42 -1.05
C ILE A 79 -6.83 -9.53 -2.11
N THR A 80 -6.40 -9.62 -3.37
CA THR A 80 -7.33 -9.81 -4.47
C THR A 80 -7.48 -11.30 -4.74
N GLU A 81 -8.66 -11.69 -5.18
CA GLU A 81 -8.89 -13.06 -5.63
C GLU A 81 -8.78 -13.11 -7.14
N ASP A 82 -8.16 -14.17 -7.61
CA ASP A 82 -8.03 -14.39 -9.06
C ASP A 82 -9.31 -14.96 -9.65
#